data_261d66eef5cdec0bcbb1bcc016f38df0
#
_entry.id   261d66eef5cdec0bcbb1bcc016f38df0
#
_cell.length_a   1.000
_cell.length_b   1.000
_cell.length_c   1.000
_cell.angle_alpha   90.00
_cell.angle_beta   90.00
_cell.angle_gamma   90.00
#
_symmetry.space_group_name_H-M   'P 1'
#
loop_
_entity.id
_entity.type
_entity.pdbx_description
1 polymer ?
#
loop_
_entity_poly.entity_id
_entity_poly.type
_entity_poly.pdbx_seq_one_letter_code
_entity_poly.pdbx_strand_id
1 'polypeptide(L)'
;MKKLLFFLSFLISLHSFSQKTEKLALRKYKIATLSDSLKETSGLTFLKDKLYTLNDGGNTNEIFEINKNSGKILSKLKINFTNKDWEAITSDCENFYIGDFGNNAGNRKDLAIYKTDFQGIYSKNSFKYSAQNDFSTRYLSHNFDAEAMIFRNEKIHIFSKEWSSKNISHYTIDLQNSENQSLVSLESFHAGFVITDAAYFQGKLYVVGYTRKAKVYMMIFEENSEGLFFSKPLKKYKLGSFLSIGQVEGITVNQDGIYISNEDFSKFIFSVKQRLYFIPYEKLK
;
A
#
# COMPACT_ATOMS: atom_id res chain seq x y z
N MET A 1 1.05 -51.61 -44.24
CA MET A 1 0.56 -50.22 -44.21
C MET A 1 0.92 -49.62 -42.83
N LYS A 2 2.00 -48.80 -42.75
CA LYS A 2 2.46 -48.14 -41.51
C LYS A 2 1.76 -46.79 -41.42
N LYS A 3 0.95 -46.57 -40.38
CA LYS A 3 0.35 -45.27 -40.10
C LYS A 3 1.39 -44.40 -39.39
N LEU A 4 1.79 -43.30 -40.03
CA LEU A 4 2.68 -42.27 -39.50
C LEU A 4 1.81 -41.31 -38.68
N LEU A 5 1.96 -41.31 -37.35
CA LEU A 5 1.35 -40.30 -36.49
C LEU A 5 2.25 -39.04 -36.47
N PHE A 6 1.74 -37.94 -37.02
CA PHE A 6 2.36 -36.63 -36.88
C PHE A 6 1.96 -36.07 -35.51
N PHE A 7 2.92 -35.95 -34.60
CA PHE A 7 2.78 -35.16 -33.36
C PHE A 7 3.07 -33.70 -33.69
N LEU A 8 2.04 -32.88 -33.76
CA LEU A 8 2.17 -31.43 -33.88
C LEU A 8 2.41 -30.86 -32.48
N SER A 9 3.67 -30.63 -32.10
CA SER A 9 4.03 -29.93 -30.84
C SER A 9 3.74 -28.43 -30.99
N PHE A 10 2.66 -27.99 -30.33
CA PHE A 10 2.35 -26.57 -30.21
C PHE A 10 3.31 -25.93 -29.18
N LEU A 11 4.38 -25.33 -29.68
CA LEU A 11 5.28 -24.50 -28.88
C LEU A 11 4.54 -23.21 -28.50
N ILE A 12 3.90 -23.20 -27.33
CA ILE A 12 3.42 -21.96 -26.71
C ILE A 12 4.67 -21.21 -26.24
N SER A 13 5.10 -20.21 -27.02
CA SER A 13 6.14 -19.28 -26.60
C SER A 13 5.56 -18.39 -25.50
N LEU A 14 5.86 -18.71 -24.25
CA LEU A 14 5.64 -17.83 -23.11
C LEU A 14 6.54 -16.59 -23.28
N HIS A 15 6.01 -15.54 -23.87
CA HIS A 15 6.67 -14.26 -23.90
C HIS A 15 6.65 -13.70 -22.46
N SER A 16 7.71 -13.95 -21.70
CA SER A 16 7.99 -13.21 -20.47
C SER A 16 8.26 -11.76 -20.83
N PHE A 17 7.25 -10.92 -20.78
CA PHE A 17 7.45 -9.47 -20.80
C PHE A 17 8.17 -9.06 -19.51
N SER A 18 9.51 -9.10 -19.54
CA SER A 18 10.29 -8.48 -18.47
C SER A 18 10.05 -6.98 -18.51
N GLN A 19 9.24 -6.48 -17.58
CA GLN A 19 9.00 -5.04 -17.47
C GLN A 19 10.33 -4.34 -17.15
N LYS A 20 10.73 -3.39 -18.02
CA LYS A 20 11.93 -2.58 -17.81
C LYS A 20 11.80 -1.77 -16.52
N THR A 21 12.73 -1.97 -15.60
CA THR A 21 12.80 -1.19 -14.36
C THR A 21 13.63 0.06 -14.59
N GLU A 22 13.02 1.21 -14.42
CA GLU A 22 13.67 2.51 -14.50
C GLU A 22 14.27 2.93 -13.15
N LYS A 23 15.28 3.79 -13.14
CA LYS A 23 15.88 4.32 -11.90
C LYS A 23 15.34 5.69 -11.60
N LEU A 24 14.72 5.86 -10.43
CA LEU A 24 14.24 7.13 -9.91
C LEU A 24 14.79 7.30 -8.48
N ALA A 25 15.87 8.06 -8.32
CA ALA A 25 16.56 8.19 -7.04
C ALA A 25 15.74 9.06 -6.05
N LEU A 26 14.86 8.44 -5.24
CA LEU A 26 13.94 9.11 -4.33
C LEU A 26 14.64 10.11 -3.40
N ARG A 27 15.88 9.82 -2.99
CA ARG A 27 16.69 10.70 -2.13
C ARG A 27 16.79 12.14 -2.66
N LYS A 28 16.75 12.35 -3.97
CA LYS A 28 16.81 13.68 -4.60
C LYS A 28 15.56 14.51 -4.40
N TYR A 29 14.48 13.89 -3.99
CA TYR A 29 13.13 14.47 -3.86
C TYR A 29 12.70 14.65 -2.41
N LYS A 30 13.65 14.60 -1.47
CA LYS A 30 13.38 14.83 -0.05
C LYS A 30 12.89 16.26 0.16
N ILE A 31 11.72 16.40 0.78
CA ILE A 31 11.18 17.67 1.29
C ILE A 31 11.74 17.94 2.68
N ALA A 32 11.51 17.00 3.61
CA ALA A 32 11.81 17.19 5.02
C ALA A 32 12.13 15.88 5.74
N THR A 33 12.74 16.00 6.91
CA THR A 33 12.66 14.99 7.97
C THR A 33 11.41 15.29 8.77
N LEU A 34 10.55 14.30 8.99
CA LEU A 34 9.32 14.45 9.77
C LEU A 34 9.65 14.51 11.26
N SER A 35 8.65 14.93 12.07
CA SER A 35 8.73 14.94 13.54
C SER A 35 8.97 13.54 14.09
N ASP A 36 9.64 13.43 15.23
CA ASP A 36 9.80 12.18 15.99
C ASP A 36 8.45 11.59 16.46
N SER A 37 7.37 12.39 16.48
CA SER A 37 5.99 11.88 16.67
C SER A 37 5.48 11.05 15.49
N LEU A 38 6.18 11.03 14.37
CA LEU A 38 5.85 10.30 13.13
C LEU A 38 6.94 9.27 12.77
N LYS A 39 7.60 8.68 13.77
CA LYS A 39 8.68 7.71 13.54
C LYS A 39 8.21 6.49 12.76
N GLU A 40 7.01 6.05 13.03
CA GLU A 40 6.38 4.87 12.43
C GLU A 40 5.21 5.28 11.52
N THR A 41 5.43 6.38 10.72
CA THR A 41 4.43 6.89 9.79
C THR A 41 4.09 5.82 8.77
N SER A 42 2.80 5.44 8.72
CA SER A 42 2.24 4.44 7.80
C SER A 42 1.03 5.05 7.07
N GLY A 43 1.06 4.94 5.73
CA GLY A 43 0.04 5.53 4.87
C GLY A 43 0.07 7.05 4.74
N LEU A 44 -0.33 7.52 3.57
CA LEU A 44 -0.53 8.94 3.24
C LEU A 44 -1.85 9.12 2.51
N THR A 45 -2.58 10.20 2.79
CA THR A 45 -3.76 10.57 2.01
C THR A 45 -3.93 12.08 1.92
N PHE A 46 -4.58 12.53 0.84
CA PHE A 46 -5.09 13.89 0.73
C PHE A 46 -6.59 13.90 1.06
N LEU A 47 -7.00 14.86 1.91
CA LEU A 47 -8.40 15.20 2.10
C LEU A 47 -8.53 16.73 2.06
N LYS A 48 -9.33 17.27 1.13
CA LYS A 48 -9.52 18.72 0.91
C LYS A 48 -8.18 19.47 0.77
N ASP A 49 -7.29 18.96 -0.11
CA ASP A 49 -5.94 19.48 -0.39
C ASP A 49 -4.95 19.50 0.78
N LYS A 50 -5.31 18.93 1.91
CA LYS A 50 -4.44 18.76 3.07
C LYS A 50 -3.88 17.36 3.13
N LEU A 51 -2.62 17.25 3.50
CA LEU A 51 -1.90 15.98 3.58
C LEU A 51 -2.00 15.40 4.99
N TYR A 52 -2.40 14.13 5.08
CA TYR A 52 -2.58 13.41 6.34
C TYR A 52 -1.78 12.12 6.35
N THR A 53 -1.40 11.71 7.56
CA THR A 53 -0.77 10.42 7.85
C THR A 53 -1.21 9.93 9.23
N LEU A 54 -0.91 8.67 9.51
CA LEU A 54 -1.03 8.05 10.84
C LEU A 54 0.26 7.31 11.18
N ASN A 55 0.38 6.80 12.40
CA ASN A 55 1.43 5.84 12.74
C ASN A 55 0.87 4.42 12.74
N ASP A 56 1.74 3.48 12.44
CA ASP A 56 1.55 2.03 12.48
C ASP A 56 1.01 1.51 13.83
N GLY A 57 0.71 0.24 13.89
CA GLY A 57 0.18 -0.49 15.04
C GLY A 57 0.92 -0.27 16.34
N GLY A 58 0.16 -0.23 17.46
CA GLY A 58 0.72 -0.02 18.79
C GLY A 58 1.06 1.43 19.15
N ASN A 59 0.91 2.37 18.23
CA ASN A 59 1.08 3.80 18.46
C ASN A 59 -0.21 4.48 18.94
N THR A 60 -0.16 5.81 19.05
CA THR A 60 -1.34 6.61 19.41
C THR A 60 -2.40 6.55 18.33
N ASN A 61 -3.66 6.57 18.72
CA ASN A 61 -4.82 6.61 17.84
C ASN A 61 -5.07 8.04 17.32
N GLU A 62 -4.15 8.57 16.54
CA GLU A 62 -4.17 9.92 15.98
C GLU A 62 -3.95 9.92 14.47
N ILE A 63 -4.69 10.79 13.76
CA ILE A 63 -4.40 11.19 12.38
C ILE A 63 -3.70 12.55 12.45
N PHE A 64 -2.60 12.71 11.73
CA PHE A 64 -1.79 13.92 11.72
C PHE A 64 -1.97 14.67 10.40
N GLU A 65 -2.40 15.93 10.45
CA GLU A 65 -2.28 16.86 9.33
C GLU A 65 -0.84 17.35 9.25
N ILE A 66 -0.20 17.17 8.11
CA ILE A 66 1.17 17.62 7.88
C ILE A 66 1.24 18.63 6.72
N ASN A 67 2.10 19.61 6.85
CA ASN A 67 2.34 20.57 5.78
C ASN A 67 3.11 19.88 4.63
N LYS A 68 2.49 19.81 3.45
CA LYS A 68 3.03 19.11 2.29
C LYS A 68 4.38 19.64 1.78
N ASN A 69 4.75 20.89 2.13
CA ASN A 69 5.99 21.54 1.67
C ASN A 69 7.10 21.52 2.73
N SER A 70 6.78 21.29 4.01
CA SER A 70 7.76 21.34 5.09
C SER A 70 7.74 20.13 6.03
N GLY A 71 6.76 19.22 5.89
CA GLY A 71 6.58 18.06 6.75
C GLY A 71 6.22 18.38 8.21
N LYS A 72 5.94 19.65 8.54
CA LYS A 72 5.56 20.05 9.91
C LYS A 72 4.15 19.58 10.22
N ILE A 73 3.94 19.05 11.43
CA ILE A 73 2.60 18.74 11.94
C ILE A 73 1.86 20.06 12.12
N LEU A 74 0.68 20.17 11.53
CA LEU A 74 -0.21 21.33 11.62
C LEU A 74 -1.33 21.09 12.64
N SER A 75 -1.89 19.89 12.67
CA SER A 75 -2.94 19.50 13.60
C SER A 75 -2.93 18.00 13.84
N LYS A 76 -3.66 17.56 14.86
CA LYS A 76 -3.88 16.16 15.19
C LYS A 76 -5.37 15.94 15.42
N LEU A 77 -5.90 14.90 14.85
CA LEU A 77 -7.25 14.41 15.10
C LEU A 77 -7.15 13.12 15.91
N LYS A 78 -7.63 13.18 17.17
CA LYS A 78 -7.71 12.00 18.02
C LYS A 78 -8.91 11.15 17.60
N ILE A 79 -8.67 9.85 17.45
CA ILE A 79 -9.68 8.87 17.02
C ILE A 79 -10.19 8.09 18.24
N ASN A 80 -11.48 7.78 18.26
CA ASN A 80 -12.15 7.16 19.42
C ASN A 80 -12.10 5.61 19.41
N PHE A 81 -11.23 5.01 18.61
CA PHE A 81 -10.96 3.57 18.64
C PHE A 81 -9.46 3.29 18.69
N THR A 82 -9.11 2.12 19.21
CA THR A 82 -7.71 1.74 19.44
C THR A 82 -6.97 1.51 18.12
N ASN A 83 -5.75 2.02 18.04
CA ASN A 83 -4.77 1.59 17.05
C ASN A 83 -4.25 0.20 17.50
N LYS A 84 -4.78 -0.86 16.87
CA LYS A 84 -4.34 -2.22 17.13
C LYS A 84 -3.20 -2.61 16.21
N ASP A 85 -3.40 -2.41 14.92
CA ASP A 85 -2.42 -2.68 13.87
C ASP A 85 -2.83 -1.89 12.62
N TRP A 86 -2.80 -0.53 12.75
CA TRP A 86 -3.13 0.38 11.66
C TRP A 86 -2.00 0.39 10.66
N GLU A 87 -2.32 0.15 9.39
CA GLU A 87 -1.33 0.03 8.33
C GLU A 87 -1.57 1.00 7.18
N ALA A 88 -2.79 1.49 7.01
CA ALA A 88 -3.12 2.33 5.88
C ALA A 88 -4.17 3.39 6.22
N ILE A 89 -4.11 4.51 5.49
CA ILE A 89 -5.14 5.54 5.49
C ILE A 89 -5.49 5.95 4.07
N THR A 90 -6.77 6.03 3.76
CA THR A 90 -7.28 6.65 2.54
C THR A 90 -8.45 7.55 2.85
N SER A 91 -8.99 8.27 1.87
CA SER A 91 -10.10 9.20 2.07
C SER A 91 -11.03 9.25 0.87
N ASP A 92 -12.26 9.65 1.14
CA ASP A 92 -13.19 10.18 0.13
C ASP A 92 -13.15 11.73 0.16
N CYS A 93 -14.24 12.41 -0.23
CA CYS A 93 -14.29 13.87 -0.16
C CYS A 93 -14.49 14.43 1.27
N GLU A 94 -14.89 13.61 2.25
CA GLU A 94 -15.35 14.05 3.56
C GLU A 94 -14.77 13.25 4.72
N ASN A 95 -14.45 11.98 4.51
CA ASN A 95 -14.10 11.03 5.56
C ASN A 95 -12.73 10.42 5.34
N PHE A 96 -12.13 9.98 6.45
CA PHE A 96 -10.99 9.08 6.45
C PHE A 96 -11.44 7.63 6.56
N TYR A 97 -10.67 6.75 5.94
CA TYR A 97 -10.76 5.31 6.11
C TYR A 97 -9.42 4.82 6.64
N ILE A 98 -9.46 4.07 7.74
CA ILE A 98 -8.26 3.54 8.42
C ILE A 98 -8.31 2.03 8.34
N GLY A 99 -7.24 1.44 7.83
CA GLY A 99 -7.07 0.00 7.76
C GLY A 99 -6.41 -0.55 9.03
N ASP A 100 -7.19 -1.14 9.91
CA ASP A 100 -6.72 -1.92 11.06
C ASP A 100 -6.65 -3.39 10.66
N PHE A 101 -5.68 -3.69 9.80
CA PHE A 101 -5.59 -5.00 9.16
C PHE A 101 -4.17 -5.57 9.05
N GLY A 102 -3.18 -4.94 9.67
CA GLY A 102 -1.85 -5.52 9.79
C GLY A 102 -1.93 -6.93 10.37
N ASN A 103 -1.19 -7.85 9.79
CA ASN A 103 -1.29 -9.26 10.16
C ASN A 103 0.05 -9.97 9.93
N ASN A 104 1.16 -9.35 10.29
CA ASN A 104 2.51 -9.87 10.12
C ASN A 104 2.71 -11.31 10.64
N ALA A 105 1.96 -11.70 11.67
CA ALA A 105 1.99 -13.04 12.23
C ALA A 105 1.08 -14.05 11.52
N GLY A 106 0.13 -13.58 10.68
CA GLY A 106 -0.82 -14.42 9.96
C GLY A 106 -1.95 -15.02 10.81
N ASN A 107 -2.18 -14.53 12.02
CA ASN A 107 -3.10 -15.13 12.98
C ASN A 107 -4.28 -14.25 13.38
N ARG A 108 -4.40 -13.02 12.86
CA ARG A 108 -5.50 -12.11 13.16
C ARG A 108 -6.81 -12.57 12.51
N LYS A 109 -7.92 -12.42 13.27
CA LYS A 109 -9.29 -12.78 12.87
C LYS A 109 -10.24 -11.60 12.95
N ASP A 110 -9.73 -10.41 13.27
CA ASP A 110 -10.48 -9.21 13.61
C ASP A 110 -10.11 -8.03 12.69
N LEU A 111 -9.70 -8.32 11.47
CA LEU A 111 -9.34 -7.32 10.46
C LEU A 111 -10.53 -6.40 10.17
N ALA A 112 -10.26 -5.09 10.04
CA ALA A 112 -11.31 -4.12 9.85
C ALA A 112 -10.85 -2.86 9.10
N ILE A 113 -11.82 -2.21 8.46
CA ILE A 113 -11.74 -0.83 8.00
C ILE A 113 -12.61 0.02 8.92
N TYR A 114 -12.06 1.13 9.41
CA TYR A 114 -12.82 2.13 10.14
C TYR A 114 -12.98 3.36 9.25
N LYS A 115 -14.24 3.79 9.06
CA LYS A 115 -14.57 5.09 8.48
C LYS A 115 -14.72 6.10 9.61
N THR A 116 -14.12 7.29 9.52
CA THR A 116 -14.28 8.35 10.52
C THR A 116 -14.31 9.73 9.87
N ASP A 117 -15.04 10.64 10.47
CA ASP A 117 -15.08 12.06 10.11
C ASP A 117 -14.16 12.91 11.03
N PHE A 118 -14.18 14.24 10.82
CA PHE A 118 -13.42 15.18 11.67
C PHE A 118 -13.97 15.34 13.10
N GLN A 119 -15.17 14.86 13.38
CA GLN A 119 -15.78 14.82 14.73
C GLN A 119 -15.40 13.54 15.48
N GLY A 120 -14.72 12.58 14.80
CA GLY A 120 -14.35 11.30 15.38
C GLY A 120 -15.53 10.31 15.47
N ILE A 121 -16.65 10.60 14.81
CA ILE A 121 -17.74 9.63 14.62
C ILE A 121 -17.27 8.59 13.64
N TYR A 122 -17.42 7.32 13.97
CA TYR A 122 -16.91 6.24 13.14
C TYR A 122 -17.90 5.10 12.94
N SER A 123 -17.69 4.36 11.85
CA SER A 123 -18.28 3.05 11.60
C SER A 123 -17.16 2.03 11.33
N LYS A 124 -17.51 0.75 11.44
CA LYS A 124 -16.57 -0.36 11.29
C LYS A 124 -17.11 -1.39 10.30
N ASN A 125 -16.29 -1.75 9.31
CA ASN A 125 -16.53 -2.87 8.40
C ASN A 125 -15.49 -3.96 8.66
N SER A 126 -15.91 -5.10 9.21
CA SER A 126 -15.02 -6.23 9.49
C SER A 126 -14.90 -7.15 8.29
N PHE A 127 -13.75 -7.80 8.14
CA PHE A 127 -13.55 -8.76 7.07
C PHE A 127 -12.59 -9.89 7.44
N LYS A 128 -12.56 -10.92 6.60
CA LYS A 128 -11.58 -12.00 6.59
C LYS A 128 -11.26 -12.38 5.15
N TYR A 129 -10.09 -12.96 4.91
CA TYR A 129 -9.77 -13.55 3.61
C TYR A 129 -10.44 -14.93 3.49
N SER A 130 -11.22 -15.17 2.44
CA SER A 130 -11.91 -16.45 2.21
C SER A 130 -10.97 -17.64 2.10
N ALA A 131 -9.77 -17.40 1.58
CA ALA A 131 -8.73 -18.42 1.40
C ALA A 131 -7.90 -18.68 2.66
N GLN A 132 -8.03 -17.88 3.75
CA GLN A 132 -7.28 -18.09 4.99
C GLN A 132 -8.00 -19.09 5.90
N ASN A 133 -7.54 -20.33 5.88
CA ASN A 133 -8.08 -21.42 6.72
C ASN A 133 -7.16 -21.80 7.88
N ASP A 134 -5.90 -21.34 7.87
CA ASP A 134 -4.92 -21.58 8.91
C ASP A 134 -4.49 -20.25 9.55
N PHE A 135 -4.70 -20.12 10.85
CA PHE A 135 -4.36 -18.98 11.70
C PHE A 135 -3.21 -19.28 12.67
N SER A 136 -2.43 -20.32 12.41
CA SER A 136 -1.18 -20.55 13.12
C SER A 136 -0.18 -19.42 12.86
N THR A 137 0.57 -19.03 13.88
CA THR A 137 1.56 -17.95 13.76
C THR A 137 2.68 -18.35 12.79
N ARG A 138 2.83 -17.55 11.72
CA ARG A 138 3.85 -17.72 10.66
C ARG A 138 4.45 -16.37 10.29
N TYR A 139 5.17 -15.77 11.22
CA TYR A 139 5.69 -14.41 11.11
C TYR A 139 6.43 -14.18 9.79
N LEU A 140 5.96 -13.21 8.99
CA LEU A 140 6.47 -12.83 7.66
C LEU A 140 6.63 -14.02 6.69
N SER A 141 5.80 -15.07 6.81
CA SER A 141 5.87 -16.30 6.02
C SER A 141 4.51 -16.83 5.58
N HIS A 142 3.60 -15.91 5.21
CA HIS A 142 2.26 -16.16 4.69
C HIS A 142 1.86 -15.08 3.68
N ASN A 143 0.62 -15.13 3.17
CA ASN A 143 0.09 -14.21 2.13
C ASN A 143 -1.19 -13.48 2.57
N PHE A 144 -1.46 -13.40 3.88
CA PHE A 144 -2.69 -12.81 4.42
C PHE A 144 -2.40 -11.60 5.30
N ASP A 145 -1.39 -10.83 4.90
CA ASP A 145 -1.07 -9.51 5.42
C ASP A 145 -1.50 -8.45 4.42
N ALA A 146 -1.82 -7.25 4.89
CA ALA A 146 -2.10 -6.11 4.03
C ALA A 146 -1.58 -4.82 4.66
N GLU A 147 -1.13 -3.89 3.82
CA GLU A 147 -0.64 -2.58 4.25
C GLU A 147 -1.06 -1.47 3.25
N ALA A 148 -1.92 -1.79 2.30
CA ALA A 148 -2.27 -0.87 1.24
C ALA A 148 -3.76 -0.88 0.95
N MET A 149 -4.37 0.30 0.80
CA MET A 149 -5.76 0.43 0.38
C MET A 149 -6.02 1.76 -0.33
N ILE A 150 -7.06 1.77 -1.15
CA ILE A 150 -7.60 2.98 -1.77
C ILE A 150 -9.13 3.02 -1.63
N PHE A 151 -9.69 4.23 -1.60
CA PHE A 151 -11.12 4.44 -1.79
C PHE A 151 -11.42 4.66 -3.27
N ARG A 152 -12.34 3.87 -3.85
CA ARG A 152 -12.74 3.99 -5.25
C ARG A 152 -14.14 3.41 -5.46
N ASN A 153 -15.01 4.14 -6.21
CA ASN A 153 -16.36 3.68 -6.54
C ASN A 153 -17.16 3.21 -5.30
N GLU A 154 -17.13 4.02 -4.22
CA GLU A 154 -17.81 3.76 -2.93
C GLU A 154 -17.41 2.45 -2.23
N LYS A 155 -16.25 1.90 -2.57
CA LYS A 155 -15.66 0.71 -1.96
C LYS A 155 -14.25 1.00 -1.47
N ILE A 156 -13.79 0.21 -0.52
CA ILE A 156 -12.37 0.11 -0.22
C ILE A 156 -11.79 -1.06 -1.01
N HIS A 157 -10.74 -0.77 -1.74
CA HIS A 157 -9.90 -1.74 -2.42
C HIS A 157 -8.68 -2.00 -1.55
N ILE A 158 -8.46 -3.25 -1.16
CA ILE A 158 -7.35 -3.69 -0.31
C ILE A 158 -6.35 -4.46 -1.17
N PHE A 159 -5.07 -4.21 -0.95
CA PHE A 159 -3.98 -4.89 -1.64
C PHE A 159 -3.10 -5.62 -0.62
N SER A 160 -2.94 -6.95 -0.79
CA SER A 160 -2.19 -7.78 0.16
C SER A 160 -0.68 -7.54 0.09
N LYS A 161 -0.03 -7.65 1.27
CA LYS A 161 1.42 -7.71 1.44
C LYS A 161 1.84 -9.17 1.58
N GLU A 162 2.10 -9.82 0.47
CA GLU A 162 2.35 -11.27 0.45
C GLU A 162 3.83 -11.62 0.67
N TRP A 163 4.17 -11.98 1.87
CA TRP A 163 5.53 -12.31 2.26
C TRP A 163 6.09 -13.59 1.62
N SER A 164 5.25 -14.57 1.34
CA SER A 164 5.69 -15.84 0.74
C SER A 164 5.77 -15.75 -0.78
N SER A 165 4.71 -15.37 -1.45
CA SER A 165 4.59 -15.34 -2.91
C SER A 165 5.28 -14.14 -3.57
N LYS A 166 5.35 -12.98 -2.87
CA LYS A 166 5.68 -11.66 -3.42
C LYS A 166 4.67 -11.18 -4.46
N ASN A 167 3.45 -11.69 -4.37
CA ASN A 167 2.33 -11.20 -5.14
C ASN A 167 1.66 -10.03 -4.42
N ILE A 168 0.81 -9.34 -5.15
CA ILE A 168 -0.22 -8.42 -4.69
C ILE A 168 -1.53 -9.06 -5.07
N SER A 169 -2.40 -9.35 -4.12
CA SER A 169 -3.79 -9.75 -4.40
C SER A 169 -4.71 -8.58 -4.09
N HIS A 170 -5.67 -8.33 -4.98
CA HIS A 170 -6.63 -7.24 -4.90
C HIS A 170 -7.97 -7.75 -4.40
N TYR A 171 -8.50 -7.09 -3.38
CA TYR A 171 -9.79 -7.38 -2.76
C TYR A 171 -10.63 -6.12 -2.69
N THR A 172 -11.95 -6.26 -2.57
CA THR A 172 -12.84 -5.14 -2.29
C THR A 172 -13.71 -5.42 -1.08
N ILE A 173 -13.99 -4.38 -0.29
CA ILE A 173 -14.95 -4.40 0.80
C ILE A 173 -16.08 -3.41 0.50
N ASP A 174 -17.31 -3.88 0.69
CA ASP A 174 -18.50 -3.06 0.56
C ASP A 174 -18.75 -2.29 1.86
N LEU A 175 -18.71 -0.98 1.78
CA LEU A 175 -18.89 -0.10 2.94
C LEU A 175 -20.33 -0.03 3.45
N GLN A 176 -21.32 -0.44 2.64
CA GLN A 176 -22.72 -0.51 3.02
C GLN A 176 -23.07 -1.80 3.78
N ASN A 177 -22.21 -2.84 3.66
CA ASN A 177 -22.39 -4.10 4.36
C ASN A 177 -21.68 -4.06 5.72
N SER A 178 -22.45 -4.04 6.80
CA SER A 178 -21.94 -4.06 8.18
C SER A 178 -21.55 -5.44 8.70
N GLU A 179 -21.86 -6.51 7.98
CA GLU A 179 -21.52 -7.88 8.36
C GLU A 179 -20.01 -8.14 8.18
N ASN A 180 -19.51 -9.20 8.80
CA ASN A 180 -18.14 -9.65 8.60
C ASN A 180 -17.98 -10.28 7.20
N GLN A 181 -17.37 -9.53 6.28
CA GLN A 181 -17.28 -9.90 4.87
C GLN A 181 -16.17 -10.92 4.63
N SER A 182 -16.46 -11.95 3.83
CA SER A 182 -15.47 -12.94 3.39
C SER A 182 -14.92 -12.56 2.03
N LEU A 183 -13.73 -11.98 1.98
CA LEU A 183 -13.17 -11.40 0.75
C LEU A 183 -12.51 -12.47 -0.13
N VAL A 184 -12.91 -12.48 -1.40
CA VAL A 184 -12.29 -13.29 -2.46
C VAL A 184 -11.39 -12.37 -3.29
N SER A 185 -10.19 -12.85 -3.65
CA SER A 185 -9.28 -12.09 -4.52
C SER A 185 -9.90 -11.91 -5.91
N LEU A 186 -9.95 -10.68 -6.40
CA LEU A 186 -10.44 -10.33 -7.74
C LEU A 186 -9.38 -10.61 -8.81
N GLU A 187 -8.14 -10.31 -8.49
CA GLU A 187 -6.97 -10.45 -9.35
C GLU A 187 -5.70 -10.57 -8.51
N SER A 188 -4.61 -11.04 -9.11
CA SER A 188 -3.30 -11.12 -8.46
C SER A 188 -2.19 -10.82 -9.44
N PHE A 189 -1.10 -10.20 -8.97
CA PHE A 189 0.07 -9.83 -9.76
C PHE A 189 1.37 -10.15 -9.05
N HIS A 190 2.33 -10.76 -9.76
CA HIS A 190 3.66 -11.02 -9.19
C HIS A 190 4.56 -9.78 -9.29
N ALA A 191 4.61 -8.98 -8.23
CA ALA A 191 5.42 -7.77 -8.17
C ALA A 191 6.92 -8.03 -7.95
N GLY A 192 7.25 -9.15 -7.28
CA GLY A 192 8.60 -9.52 -6.88
C GLY A 192 9.14 -8.74 -5.67
N PHE A 193 8.26 -7.99 -4.99
CA PHE A 193 8.50 -7.28 -3.73
C PHE A 193 7.19 -7.21 -2.93
N VAL A 194 7.24 -6.94 -1.64
CA VAL A 194 6.06 -6.71 -0.82
C VAL A 194 5.65 -5.24 -0.91
N ILE A 195 4.35 -4.99 -1.07
CA ILE A 195 3.83 -3.61 -1.06
C ILE A 195 3.56 -3.15 0.36
N THR A 196 3.63 -1.84 0.55
CA THR A 196 3.47 -1.18 1.86
C THR A 196 2.47 -0.03 1.83
N ASP A 197 2.14 0.50 0.66
CA ASP A 197 1.02 1.44 0.51
C ASP A 197 0.61 1.57 -0.96
N ALA A 198 -0.58 2.13 -1.18
CA ALA A 198 -1.16 2.39 -2.49
C ALA A 198 -1.90 3.72 -2.55
N ALA A 199 -1.89 4.34 -3.73
CA ALA A 199 -2.68 5.52 -4.05
C ALA A 199 -3.35 5.39 -5.40
N TYR A 200 -4.52 6.02 -5.55
CA TYR A 200 -5.24 6.07 -6.83
C TYR A 200 -5.40 7.52 -7.30
N PHE A 201 -5.06 7.76 -8.56
CA PHE A 201 -5.26 9.07 -9.17
C PHE A 201 -5.43 8.96 -10.69
N GLN A 202 -6.49 9.57 -11.23
CA GLN A 202 -6.77 9.65 -12.67
C GLN A 202 -6.63 8.32 -13.43
N GLY A 203 -7.34 7.29 -12.97
CA GLY A 203 -7.35 5.97 -13.62
C GLY A 203 -6.09 5.15 -13.41
N LYS A 204 -5.21 5.54 -12.47
CA LYS A 204 -3.96 4.84 -12.19
C LYS A 204 -3.82 4.48 -10.73
N LEU A 205 -3.39 3.25 -10.50
CA LEU A 205 -2.97 2.76 -9.20
C LEU A 205 -1.44 2.87 -9.09
N TYR A 206 -0.99 3.51 -8.02
CA TYR A 206 0.43 3.62 -7.64
C TYR A 206 0.65 2.77 -6.40
N VAL A 207 1.63 1.89 -6.42
CA VAL A 207 2.01 1.09 -5.25
C VAL A 207 3.48 1.26 -4.96
N VAL A 208 3.83 1.30 -3.68
CA VAL A 208 5.23 1.31 -3.20
C VAL A 208 5.51 0.09 -2.37
N GLY A 209 6.79 -0.21 -2.17
CA GLY A 209 7.20 -1.30 -1.31
C GLY A 209 8.65 -1.69 -1.50
N TYR A 210 9.05 -2.81 -0.88
CA TYR A 210 10.45 -3.20 -0.85
C TYR A 210 10.67 -4.72 -0.85
N THR A 211 11.92 -5.09 -1.06
CA THR A 211 12.38 -6.49 -0.98
C THR A 211 13.18 -6.73 0.30
N ARG A 212 13.25 -7.98 0.75
CA ARG A 212 14.17 -8.39 1.84
C ARG A 212 15.66 -8.05 1.56
N LYS A 213 16.02 -7.80 0.28
CA LYS A 213 17.36 -7.34 -0.15
C LYS A 213 17.47 -5.82 -0.18
N ALA A 214 16.68 -5.12 0.62
CA ALA A 214 16.69 -3.68 0.82
C ALA A 214 16.40 -2.82 -0.43
N LYS A 215 15.86 -3.37 -1.51
CA LYS A 215 15.53 -2.60 -2.72
C LYS A 215 14.11 -2.05 -2.58
N VAL A 216 13.92 -0.75 -2.81
CA VAL A 216 12.64 -0.06 -2.77
C VAL A 216 12.16 0.22 -4.19
N TYR A 217 10.87 -0.04 -4.43
CA TYR A 217 10.23 0.10 -5.73
C TYR A 217 8.93 0.88 -5.64
N MET A 218 8.55 1.46 -6.78
CA MET A 218 7.20 1.95 -7.08
C MET A 218 6.75 1.30 -8.38
N MET A 219 5.49 0.86 -8.45
CA MET A 219 4.85 0.43 -9.69
C MET A 219 3.59 1.25 -9.94
N ILE A 220 3.29 1.43 -11.21
CA ILE A 220 2.09 2.13 -11.69
C ILE A 220 1.32 1.18 -12.59
N PHE A 221 0.04 1.02 -12.33
CA PHE A 221 -0.89 0.24 -13.13
C PHE A 221 -1.99 1.14 -13.68
N GLU A 222 -2.57 0.76 -14.79
CA GLU A 222 -3.74 1.42 -15.36
C GLU A 222 -5.01 0.64 -15.03
N GLU A 223 -6.04 1.35 -14.57
CA GLU A 223 -7.36 0.76 -14.34
C GLU A 223 -7.99 0.38 -15.69
N ASN A 224 -8.48 -0.85 -15.80
CA ASN A 224 -9.22 -1.29 -16.97
C ASN A 224 -10.73 -0.98 -16.86
N SER A 225 -11.51 -1.30 -17.89
CA SER A 225 -12.97 -1.05 -17.92
C SER A 225 -13.76 -1.81 -16.86
N GLU A 226 -13.18 -2.85 -16.26
CA GLU A 226 -13.79 -3.66 -15.20
C GLU A 226 -13.43 -3.15 -13.79
N GLY A 227 -12.61 -2.08 -13.67
CA GLY A 227 -12.12 -1.57 -12.39
C GLY A 227 -10.98 -2.39 -11.80
N LEU A 228 -10.28 -3.19 -12.63
CA LEU A 228 -9.12 -3.99 -12.25
C LEU A 228 -7.83 -3.31 -12.72
N PHE A 229 -6.70 -3.63 -12.08
CA PHE A 229 -5.43 -2.93 -12.28
C PHE A 229 -4.30 -3.81 -12.85
N PHE A 230 -4.37 -5.12 -12.66
CA PHE A 230 -3.18 -5.98 -12.86
C PHE A 230 -3.05 -6.58 -14.25
N SER A 231 -3.92 -6.22 -15.17
CA SER A 231 -3.86 -6.67 -16.56
C SER A 231 -2.57 -6.24 -17.25
N LYS A 232 -2.08 -5.03 -16.95
CA LYS A 232 -0.83 -4.51 -17.52
C LYS A 232 -0.20 -3.43 -16.62
N PRO A 233 1.00 -3.67 -16.05
CA PRO A 233 1.74 -2.62 -15.40
C PRO A 233 2.27 -1.61 -16.43
N LEU A 234 2.10 -0.31 -16.16
CA LEU A 234 2.59 0.76 -17.03
C LEU A 234 4.09 1.01 -16.82
N LYS A 235 4.49 1.14 -15.54
CA LYS A 235 5.85 1.54 -15.15
C LYS A 235 6.29 0.83 -13.88
N LYS A 236 7.60 0.55 -13.81
CA LYS A 236 8.28 0.10 -12.58
C LYS A 236 9.52 0.93 -12.34
N TYR A 237 9.60 1.57 -11.19
CA TYR A 237 10.73 2.38 -10.77
C TYR A 237 11.46 1.76 -9.59
N LYS A 238 12.80 1.72 -9.66
CA LYS A 238 13.65 1.47 -8.50
C LYS A 238 13.93 2.82 -7.83
N LEU A 239 13.40 3.02 -6.63
CA LEU A 239 13.49 4.27 -5.87
C LEU A 239 14.81 4.40 -5.09
N GLY A 240 15.40 3.25 -4.70
CA GLY A 240 16.63 3.24 -3.93
C GLY A 240 16.80 1.98 -3.10
N SER A 241 17.39 2.16 -1.91
CA SER A 241 17.52 1.13 -0.88
C SER A 241 16.98 1.67 0.44
N PHE A 242 16.24 0.88 1.21
CA PHE A 242 15.76 1.33 2.52
C PHE A 242 16.92 1.63 3.50
N LEU A 243 18.13 1.12 3.26
CA LEU A 243 19.32 1.53 4.01
C LEU A 243 19.73 3.00 3.78
N SER A 244 19.18 3.67 2.75
CA SER A 244 19.48 5.06 2.41
C SER A 244 18.28 5.99 2.42
N ILE A 245 17.07 5.45 2.20
CA ILE A 245 15.83 6.22 2.11
C ILE A 245 14.79 5.83 3.15
N GLY A 246 15.07 4.86 4.04
CA GLY A 246 14.14 4.28 5.00
C GLY A 246 13.19 3.27 4.36
N GLN A 247 12.40 2.60 5.19
CA GLN A 247 11.28 1.78 4.71
C GLN A 247 10.17 2.71 4.28
N VAL A 248 9.81 2.64 3.00
CA VAL A 248 8.71 3.43 2.45
C VAL A 248 7.41 2.78 2.88
N GLU A 249 6.56 3.53 3.60
CA GLU A 249 5.31 3.03 4.17
C GLU A 249 4.13 3.96 3.85
N GLY A 250 4.32 5.01 3.04
CA GLY A 250 3.22 5.87 2.62
C GLY A 250 3.41 6.40 1.21
N ILE A 251 2.31 6.42 0.44
CA ILE A 251 2.22 7.07 -0.88
C ILE A 251 0.86 7.73 -1.05
N THR A 252 0.86 8.96 -1.58
CA THR A 252 -0.36 9.60 -2.09
C THR A 252 -0.06 10.42 -3.33
N VAL A 253 -1.07 10.69 -4.14
CA VAL A 253 -0.93 11.33 -5.44
C VAL A 253 -2.01 12.38 -5.62
N ASN A 254 -1.63 13.55 -6.12
CA ASN A 254 -2.56 14.62 -6.51
C ASN A 254 -2.17 15.23 -7.87
N GLN A 255 -2.77 16.34 -8.27
CA GLN A 255 -2.46 17.02 -9.52
C GLN A 255 -1.01 17.52 -9.63
N ASP A 256 -0.31 17.73 -8.51
CA ASP A 256 1.06 18.27 -8.48
C ASP A 256 2.10 17.15 -8.68
N GLY A 257 1.81 15.93 -8.20
CA GLY A 257 2.75 14.80 -8.26
C GLY A 257 2.51 13.75 -7.17
N ILE A 258 3.58 13.05 -6.84
CA ILE A 258 3.58 11.91 -5.90
C ILE A 258 4.27 12.30 -4.61
N TYR A 259 3.60 12.14 -3.48
CA TYR A 259 4.16 12.24 -2.13
C TYR A 259 4.43 10.84 -1.58
N ILE A 260 5.59 10.68 -0.97
CA ILE A 260 6.02 9.40 -0.37
C ILE A 260 6.57 9.68 1.02
N SER A 261 6.22 8.86 2.01
CA SER A 261 6.86 8.85 3.33
C SER A 261 7.62 7.56 3.58
N ASN A 262 8.62 7.64 4.44
CA ASN A 262 9.25 6.48 5.04
C ASN A 262 9.20 6.60 6.57
N GLU A 263 9.14 5.47 7.23
CA GLU A 263 9.34 5.36 8.68
C GLU A 263 10.80 5.46 9.09
N ASP A 264 11.06 5.66 10.39
CA ASP A 264 12.42 5.57 10.96
C ASP A 264 12.93 4.14 10.82
N PHE A 265 14.12 4.00 10.26
CA PHE A 265 14.79 2.72 10.10
C PHE A 265 16.14 2.76 10.78
N SER A 266 16.33 1.89 11.76
CA SER A 266 17.62 1.75 12.44
C SER A 266 18.01 0.28 12.56
N LYS A 267 19.11 -0.11 11.91
CA LYS A 267 19.65 -1.47 11.98
C LYS A 267 21.16 -1.46 11.83
N PHE A 268 21.86 -2.01 12.84
CA PHE A 268 23.33 -1.99 12.92
C PHE A 268 23.87 -0.55 12.84
N ILE A 269 24.72 -0.26 11.84
CA ILE A 269 25.33 1.06 11.60
C ILE A 269 24.47 1.96 10.71
N PHE A 270 23.35 1.46 10.17
CA PHE A 270 22.45 2.21 9.29
C PHE A 270 21.32 2.81 10.10
N SER A 271 21.11 4.11 9.97
CA SER A 271 19.97 4.83 10.52
C SER A 271 19.47 5.82 9.48
N VAL A 272 18.17 5.77 9.22
CA VAL A 272 17.48 6.69 8.31
C VAL A 272 16.22 7.18 9.03
N LYS A 273 16.17 8.47 9.31
CA LYS A 273 15.02 9.11 9.93
C LYS A 273 13.81 9.09 9.00
N GLN A 274 12.63 9.17 9.56
CA GLN A 274 11.37 9.36 8.86
C GLN A 274 11.40 10.63 8.01
N ARG A 275 10.91 10.56 6.77
CA ARG A 275 11.02 11.65 5.78
C ARG A 275 9.78 11.74 4.92
N LEU A 276 9.57 12.94 4.39
CA LEU A 276 8.62 13.22 3.32
C LEU A 276 9.38 13.53 2.04
N TYR A 277 8.91 12.98 0.93
CA TYR A 277 9.44 13.19 -0.42
C TYR A 277 8.33 13.65 -1.35
N PHE A 278 8.69 14.41 -2.40
CA PHE A 278 7.79 14.83 -3.46
C PHE A 278 8.42 14.62 -4.83
N ILE A 279 7.76 13.87 -5.71
CA ILE A 279 8.18 13.59 -7.08
C ILE A 279 7.20 14.29 -8.02
N PRO A 280 7.58 15.40 -8.69
CA PRO A 280 6.72 16.02 -9.68
C PRO A 280 6.58 15.15 -10.94
N TYR A 281 5.43 15.21 -11.61
CA TYR A 281 5.12 14.34 -12.76
C TYR A 281 6.12 14.40 -13.91
N GLU A 282 6.73 15.57 -14.18
CA GLU A 282 7.73 15.70 -15.23
C GLU A 282 9.00 14.86 -15.01
N LYS A 283 9.17 14.29 -13.84
CA LYS A 283 10.26 13.33 -13.50
C LYS A 283 9.90 11.88 -13.74
N LEU A 284 8.64 11.59 -14.03
CA LEU A 284 8.17 10.26 -14.43
C LEU A 284 8.27 10.13 -15.95
N LYS A 285 9.36 9.61 -16.43
CA LYS A 285 9.61 9.42 -17.88
C LYS A 285 8.98 8.13 -18.39
#